data_8248164b148badcb2812da170d3cdf5b
#
_entry.id   8248164b148badcb2812da170d3cdf5b
#
_cell.length_a   1.000
_cell.length_b   1.000
_cell.length_c   1.000
_cell.angle_alpha   90.00
_cell.angle_beta   90.00
_cell.angle_gamma   90.00
#
_symmetry.space_group_name_H-M   'P 1'
#
loop_
_entity.id
_entity.type
_entity.pdbx_description
1 polymer ?
#
loop_
_entity_poly.entity_id
_entity_poly.type
_entity_poly.pdbx_seq_one_letter_code
_entity_poly.pdbx_strand_id
1 'polypeptide(L)' 'MVKIILEDTLEKMGITRYQLSKLTGIRYQIIDNYYKNKVVRYDMYVLDKICSVLKCGISDIIKYSE' A
#
# COMPACT_ATOMS: atom_id res chain seq x y z
N MET A 1 -12.74 -12.41 2.16
CA MET A 1 -12.69 -11.01 2.57
C MET A 1 -11.55 -10.27 1.87
N VAL A 2 -11.72 -8.98 1.69
CA VAL A 2 -10.67 -8.15 1.09
C VAL A 2 -9.66 -7.76 2.17
N LYS A 3 -8.39 -7.86 1.82
CA LYS A 3 -7.34 -7.42 2.74
C LYS A 3 -6.17 -6.80 1.97
N ILE A 4 -5.42 -5.97 2.65
CA ILE A 4 -4.25 -5.32 2.09
C ILE A 4 -3.04 -6.23 2.27
N ILE A 5 -2.25 -6.37 1.20
CA ILE A 5 -1.02 -7.17 1.23
C ILE A 5 0.19 -6.31 0.91
N LEU A 6 0.09 -5.02 1.19
CA LEU A 6 1.19 -4.07 0.92
C LEU A 6 2.46 -4.47 1.64
N GLU A 7 2.35 -5.03 2.83
CA GLU A 7 3.50 -5.48 3.60
C GLU A 7 4.36 -6.46 2.79
N ASP A 8 3.72 -7.45 2.18
CA ASP A 8 4.44 -8.45 1.39
C ASP A 8 5.16 -7.82 0.20
N THR A 9 4.49 -6.90 -0.47
CA THR A 9 5.06 -6.24 -1.65
C THR A 9 6.25 -5.36 -1.26
N LEU A 10 6.15 -4.61 -0.17
CA LEU A 10 7.25 -3.78 0.29
C LEU A 10 8.45 -4.62 0.72
N GLU A 11 8.21 -5.75 1.37
CA GLU A 11 9.30 -6.66 1.76
C GLU A 11 10.03 -7.19 0.53
N LYS A 12 9.29 -7.60 -0.48
CA LYS A 12 9.89 -8.11 -1.72
C LYS A 12 10.73 -7.06 -2.43
N MET A 13 10.31 -5.81 -2.35
CA MET A 13 11.00 -4.71 -3.04
C MET A 13 12.10 -4.07 -2.20
N GLY A 14 12.17 -4.42 -0.91
CA GLY A 14 13.15 -3.84 0.00
C GLY A 14 12.89 -2.38 0.30
N ILE A 15 11.63 -1.98 0.29
CA ILE A 15 11.22 -0.59 0.54
C ILE A 15 10.52 -0.50 1.89
N THR A 16 10.91 0.50 2.69
CA THR A 16 10.26 0.74 3.98
C THR A 16 9.03 1.61 3.81
N ARG A 17 8.16 1.59 4.84
CA ARG A 17 6.98 2.46 4.85
C ARG A 17 7.38 3.93 4.78
N TYR A 18 8.47 4.29 5.45
CA TYR A 18 8.97 5.66 5.43
C TYR A 18 9.38 6.08 4.03
N GLN A 19 10.12 5.19 3.34
CA GLN A 19 10.53 5.46 1.96
C GLN A 19 9.32 5.60 1.05
N LEU A 20 8.31 4.75 1.21
CA LEU A 20 7.10 4.84 0.41
C LEU A 20 6.36 6.15 0.67
N SER A 21 6.30 6.59 1.90
CA SER A 21 5.71 7.88 2.25
C SER A 21 6.42 9.02 1.53
N LYS A 22 7.74 9.00 1.49
CA LYS A 22 8.52 10.02 0.79
C LYS A 22 8.29 9.98 -0.72
N LEU A 23 8.27 8.78 -1.30
CA LEU A 23 8.12 8.62 -2.73
C LEU A 23 6.73 9.03 -3.22
N THR A 24 5.70 8.76 -2.43
CA THR A 24 4.32 9.07 -2.81
C THR A 24 3.88 10.47 -2.40
N GLY A 25 4.55 11.07 -1.42
CA GLY A 25 4.10 12.33 -0.84
C GLY A 25 2.91 12.16 0.08
N ILE A 26 2.56 10.93 0.41
CA ILE A 26 1.44 10.62 1.30
C ILE A 26 1.96 10.54 2.75
N ARG A 27 1.17 11.00 3.70
CA ARG A 27 1.55 10.98 5.11
C ARG A 27 1.90 9.57 5.56
N TYR A 28 2.95 9.45 6.36
CA TYR A 28 3.39 8.17 6.89
C TYR A 28 2.26 7.42 7.59
N GLN A 29 1.43 8.13 8.38
CA GLN A 29 0.34 7.49 9.11
C GLN A 29 -0.65 6.80 8.19
N ILE A 30 -0.91 7.39 7.03
CA ILE A 30 -1.82 6.80 6.05
C ILE A 30 -1.18 5.54 5.45
N ILE A 31 0.09 5.62 5.08
CA ILE A 31 0.83 4.48 4.55
C ILE A 31 0.88 3.35 5.60
N ASP A 32 1.13 3.71 6.84
CA ASP A 32 1.21 2.76 7.94
C ASP A 32 -0.12 2.02 8.15
N ASN A 33 -1.24 2.73 8.05
CA ASN A 33 -2.56 2.11 8.17
C ASN A 33 -2.80 1.11 7.05
N TYR A 34 -2.39 1.44 5.82
CA TYR A 34 -2.49 0.50 4.71
C TYR A 34 -1.59 -0.70 4.95
N TYR A 35 -0.38 -0.46 5.41
CA TYR A 35 0.59 -1.53 5.68
C TYR A 35 0.05 -2.50 6.74
N LYS A 36 -0.59 -1.97 7.79
CA LYS A 36 -1.10 -2.77 8.89
C LYS A 36 -2.49 -3.32 8.65
N ASN A 37 -3.04 -3.10 7.45
CA ASN A 37 -4.37 -3.59 7.09
C ASN A 37 -5.47 -3.04 8.03
N LYS A 38 -5.34 -1.77 8.42
CA LYS A 38 -6.29 -1.11 9.30
C LYS A 38 -7.24 -0.17 8.58
N VAL A 39 -7.28 -0.24 7.25
CA VAL A 39 -8.10 0.65 6.44
C VAL A 39 -9.45 -0.02 6.22
N VAL A 40 -10.52 0.72 6.47
CA VAL A 40 -11.90 0.26 6.23
C VAL A 40 -12.39 0.80 4.89
N ARG A 41 -12.01 2.03 4.57
CA ARG A 41 -12.38 2.67 3.31
C ARG A 41 -11.11 2.96 2.53
N TYR A 42 -11.09 2.57 1.26
CA TYR A 42 -9.91 2.75 0.42
C TYR A 42 -10.04 4.03 -0.39
N ASP A 43 -8.98 4.83 -0.37
CA ASP A 43 -8.92 6.06 -1.13
C ASP A 43 -8.26 5.74 -2.47
N MET A 44 -8.99 6.00 -3.55
CA MET A 44 -8.49 5.73 -4.90
C MET A 44 -7.18 6.47 -5.18
N TYR A 45 -7.06 7.70 -4.68
CA TYR A 45 -5.84 8.49 -4.86
C TYR A 45 -4.63 7.80 -4.22
N VAL A 46 -4.80 7.29 -3.01
CA VAL A 46 -3.73 6.61 -2.30
C VAL A 46 -3.31 5.35 -3.04
N LEU A 47 -4.28 4.55 -3.47
CA LEU A 47 -3.99 3.32 -4.21
C LEU A 47 -3.29 3.63 -5.52
N ASP A 48 -3.75 4.65 -6.23
CA ASP A 48 -3.15 5.06 -7.49
C ASP A 48 -1.70 5.49 -7.30
N LYS A 49 -1.42 6.28 -6.28
CA LYS A 49 -0.07 6.73 -6.00
C LYS A 49 0.86 5.58 -5.63
N ILE A 50 0.41 4.66 -4.80
CA ILE A 50 1.22 3.52 -4.41
C ILE A 50 1.55 2.67 -5.63
N CYS A 51 0.56 2.34 -6.44
CA CYS A 51 0.77 1.54 -7.64
C CYS A 51 1.70 2.24 -8.61
N SER A 52 1.53 3.54 -8.78
CA SER A 52 2.34 4.33 -9.71
C SER A 52 3.81 4.37 -9.29
N VAL A 53 4.05 4.60 -8.00
CA VAL A 53 5.42 4.71 -7.47
C VAL A 53 6.12 3.35 -7.48
N LEU A 54 5.41 2.30 -7.07
CA LEU A 54 5.99 0.95 -7.02
C LEU A 54 5.97 0.26 -8.37
N LYS A 55 5.26 0.85 -9.35
CA LYS A 55 5.11 0.27 -10.69
C LYS A 55 4.58 -1.15 -10.63
N CYS A 56 3.54 -1.33 -9.82
CA CYS A 56 2.91 -2.63 -9.62
C CYS A 56 1.41 -2.54 -9.93
N GLY A 57 0.74 -3.68 -9.98
CA GLY A 57 -0.69 -3.72 -10.18
C GLY A 57 -1.44 -3.65 -8.86
N ILE A 58 -2.75 -3.43 -8.95
CA ILE A 58 -3.58 -3.35 -7.73
C ILE A 58 -3.58 -4.67 -6.97
N SER A 59 -3.41 -5.78 -7.67
CA SER A 59 -3.37 -7.11 -7.05
C SER A 59 -2.13 -7.33 -6.19
N ASP A 60 -1.13 -6.45 -6.31
CA ASP A 60 0.04 -6.48 -5.45
C ASP A 60 -0.20 -5.75 -4.14
N ILE A 61 -1.31 -5.03 -4.04
CA ILE A 61 -1.65 -4.21 -2.88
C ILE A 61 -2.85 -4.78 -2.13
N ILE A 62 -3.86 -5.24 -2.87
CA ILE A 62 -5.13 -5.70 -2.31
C ILE A 62 -5.41 -7.10 -2.82
N LYS A 63 -5.94 -7.95 -1.94
CA LYS A 63 -6.28 -9.31 -2.29
C LYS A 63 -7.61 -9.69 -1.68
N TYR A 64 -8.40 -10.49 -2.42
CA TYR A 64 -9.62 -11.08 -1.89
C TYR A 64 -9.36 -12.57 -1.61
N SER A 65 -9.75 -13.02 -0.43
CA SER A 65 -9.70 -14.44 -0.11
C SER A 65 -10.97 -14.84 0.64
N GLU A 66 -11.44 -16.04 0.38
CA GLU A 66 -12.63 -16.57 1.03
C GLU A 66 -12.35 -17.06 2.43
#